data_b8adbcb27ed332db44969e74f2150b3c
#
_entry.id   b8adbcb27ed332db44969e74f2150b3c
#
_cell.length_a   1.000
_cell.length_b   1.000
_cell.length_c   1.000
_cell.angle_alpha   90.00
_cell.angle_beta   90.00
_cell.angle_gamma   90.00
#
_symmetry.space_group_name_H-M   'P 1'
#
loop_
_entity.id
_entity.type
_entity.pdbx_description
1 polymer ?
#
loop_
_entity_poly.entity_id
_entity_poly.type
_entity_poly.pdbx_seq_one_letter_code
_entity_poly.pdbx_strand_id
1 'polypeptide(L)'
;MPMKDFKLSRRDLLIGSSALAAGSAFSTQVLSAAPPATAVTPQLIEAAKKEGKVVWYTSVDLPLAEKVGKSFEAKYPGIAVRVERTGAERVFQRIGQEYAANIHAVDVANSSDAAHLIVWKKADLLEPFVPEDVAKFYPAEHKDVDGTYASFRVWVSVIAYNTNLVKKEEAPKSFADLLDPKWKSKIVKAHPGYSGTIMTATYQMQRDLGWGYFEKLAKQNIMQVQSSADPPKRLALGERAVQADGNEYNIFQFKESGSPVEPVYATEGSPLIVGPTGMFKAAPNPNAAKLFTSFSFTPEAQQLIIDVGGLRSMHPQTKEKPGRTPFKDIKTMKDDPAGVEKNAEQIKSRYTRLFHV
;
A
#
# COMPACT_ATOMS: atom_id res chain seq x y z
N MET A 1 -27.07 -5.90 31.66
CA MET A 1 -26.06 -6.83 31.12
C MET A 1 -25.14 -6.03 30.22
N PRO A 2 -23.85 -5.91 30.50
CA PRO A 2 -22.95 -5.13 29.66
C PRO A 2 -22.56 -5.94 28.43
N MET A 3 -22.66 -5.32 27.25
CA MET A 3 -22.15 -5.82 25.97
C MET A 3 -20.64 -5.93 26.05
N LYS A 4 -20.13 -7.14 25.84
CA LYS A 4 -18.68 -7.37 25.70
C LYS A 4 -18.20 -6.87 24.31
N ASP A 5 -17.24 -5.96 24.32
CA ASP A 5 -16.54 -5.53 23.13
C ASP A 5 -15.85 -6.72 22.45
N PHE A 6 -16.33 -7.10 21.29
CA PHE A 6 -15.71 -8.12 20.44
C PHE A 6 -14.58 -7.43 19.63
N LYS A 7 -13.36 -7.45 20.16
CA LYS A 7 -12.14 -7.15 19.39
C LYS A 7 -11.71 -8.44 18.70
N LEU A 8 -12.03 -8.59 17.42
CA LEU A 8 -11.47 -9.66 16.58
C LEU A 8 -9.97 -9.40 16.39
N SER A 9 -9.13 -10.20 17.05
CA SER A 9 -7.69 -10.22 16.75
C SER A 9 -7.45 -11.02 15.46
N ARG A 10 -6.32 -10.76 14.78
CA ARG A 10 -5.88 -11.58 13.64
C ARG A 10 -5.81 -13.09 13.97
N ARG A 11 -5.78 -13.42 15.24
CA ARG A 11 -5.72 -14.78 15.77
C ARG A 11 -7.10 -15.45 15.85
N ASP A 12 -8.17 -14.68 16.04
CA ASP A 12 -9.52 -15.22 16.26
C ASP A 12 -10.20 -15.65 14.96
N LEU A 13 -9.77 -15.14 13.81
CA LEU A 13 -10.16 -15.62 12.48
C LEU A 13 -9.58 -17.00 12.13
N LEU A 14 -8.62 -17.50 12.90
CA LEU A 14 -7.95 -18.78 12.67
C LEU A 14 -8.40 -19.92 13.60
N ILE A 15 -9.31 -19.68 14.55
CA ILE A 15 -9.71 -20.68 15.56
C ILE A 15 -11.19 -21.03 15.44
N GLY A 16 -11.62 -21.37 14.26
CA GLY A 16 -13.01 -21.82 14.01
C GLY A 16 -13.12 -23.18 13.34
N SER A 17 -12.22 -24.14 13.61
CA SER A 17 -12.41 -25.53 13.16
C SER A 17 -11.42 -26.46 13.85
N SER A 18 -11.78 -27.00 15.00
CA SER A 18 -11.06 -28.14 15.58
C SER A 18 -12.04 -29.04 16.31
N ALA A 19 -12.49 -30.06 15.65
CA ALA A 19 -12.68 -31.44 16.19
C ALA A 19 -13.23 -32.35 15.07
N LEU A 20 -12.39 -33.26 14.54
CA LEU A 20 -12.60 -34.70 14.56
C LEU A 20 -11.68 -35.41 13.56
N ALA A 21 -11.03 -36.43 14.13
CA ALA A 21 -10.55 -37.65 13.50
C ALA A 21 -9.18 -37.64 12.75
N ALA A 22 -8.26 -38.35 13.37
CA ALA A 22 -6.99 -38.85 12.85
C ALA A 22 -7.14 -39.53 11.47
N GLY A 23 -6.41 -38.98 10.53
CA GLY A 23 -6.11 -39.59 9.25
C GLY A 23 -4.99 -38.77 8.65
N SER A 24 -3.76 -39.32 8.68
CA SER A 24 -2.58 -38.74 8.04
C SER A 24 -2.80 -38.68 6.52
N ALA A 25 -3.45 -37.61 6.07
CA ALA A 25 -3.40 -37.18 4.68
C ALA A 25 -2.48 -35.94 4.67
N PHE A 26 -1.28 -36.07 4.14
CA PHE A 26 -0.51 -34.95 3.63
C PHE A 26 -1.40 -34.25 2.61
N SER A 27 -2.15 -33.24 3.02
CA SER A 27 -2.77 -32.29 2.11
C SER A 27 -1.61 -31.50 1.49
N THR A 28 -1.08 -31.98 0.38
CA THR A 28 -0.43 -31.10 -0.57
C THR A 28 -1.44 -30.01 -0.87
N GLN A 29 -1.21 -28.78 -0.38
CA GLN A 29 -1.89 -27.63 -0.93
C GLN A 29 -1.58 -27.64 -2.42
N VAL A 30 -2.54 -28.07 -3.21
CA VAL A 30 -2.51 -27.84 -4.64
C VAL A 30 -2.56 -26.33 -4.79
N LEU A 31 -1.41 -25.71 -5.07
CA LEU A 31 -1.35 -24.33 -5.51
C LEU A 31 -2.27 -24.25 -6.73
N SER A 32 -3.44 -23.66 -6.56
CA SER A 32 -4.34 -23.44 -7.68
C SER A 32 -3.62 -22.52 -8.66
N ALA A 33 -3.41 -22.97 -9.88
CA ALA A 33 -2.82 -22.10 -10.89
C ALA A 33 -3.75 -20.92 -11.12
N ALA A 34 -3.18 -19.72 -11.34
CA ALA A 34 -3.96 -18.55 -11.70
C ALA A 34 -4.90 -18.86 -12.87
N PRO A 35 -6.13 -18.32 -12.89
CA PRO A 35 -7.03 -18.46 -14.01
C PRO A 35 -6.40 -17.87 -15.28
N PRO A 36 -6.83 -18.32 -16.48
CA PRO A 36 -6.42 -17.68 -17.72
C PRO A 36 -6.68 -16.18 -17.71
N ALA A 37 -5.84 -15.44 -18.42
CA ALA A 37 -6.03 -14.01 -18.59
C ALA A 37 -7.41 -13.69 -19.18
N THR A 38 -8.09 -12.71 -18.62
CA THR A 38 -9.45 -12.33 -19.03
C THR A 38 -9.42 -11.03 -19.83
N ALA A 39 -9.87 -11.13 -21.09
CA ALA A 39 -10.04 -9.98 -21.97
C ALA A 39 -11.27 -9.14 -21.59
N VAL A 40 -11.20 -7.84 -21.86
CA VAL A 40 -12.37 -6.98 -21.83
C VAL A 40 -13.21 -7.21 -23.08
N THR A 41 -14.38 -7.81 -22.92
CA THR A 41 -15.29 -8.13 -24.02
C THR A 41 -16.52 -7.20 -24.00
N PRO A 42 -17.24 -7.04 -25.17
CA PRO A 42 -18.50 -6.33 -25.19
C PRO A 42 -19.52 -6.86 -24.18
N GLN A 43 -19.56 -8.18 -23.99
CA GLN A 43 -20.46 -8.85 -23.04
C GLN A 43 -20.15 -8.45 -21.59
N LEU A 44 -18.86 -8.38 -21.22
CA LEU A 44 -18.44 -7.91 -19.90
C LEU A 44 -18.85 -6.42 -19.68
N ILE A 45 -18.66 -5.59 -20.69
CA ILE A 45 -19.04 -4.15 -20.61
C ILE A 45 -20.54 -4.01 -20.40
N GLU A 46 -21.36 -4.73 -21.16
CA GLU A 46 -22.82 -4.68 -21.04
C GLU A 46 -23.32 -5.26 -19.70
N ALA A 47 -22.68 -6.29 -19.18
CA ALA A 47 -22.99 -6.84 -17.87
C ALA A 47 -22.63 -5.84 -16.75
N ALA A 48 -21.46 -5.19 -16.83
CA ALA A 48 -21.04 -4.14 -15.90
C ALA A 48 -21.96 -2.92 -15.94
N LYS A 49 -22.44 -2.49 -17.12
CA LYS A 49 -23.43 -1.42 -17.26
C LYS A 49 -24.75 -1.73 -16.57
N LYS A 50 -25.21 -2.99 -16.60
CA LYS A 50 -26.42 -3.42 -15.88
C LYS A 50 -26.25 -3.31 -14.36
N GLU A 51 -25.04 -3.53 -13.84
CA GLU A 51 -24.69 -3.31 -12.41
C GLU A 51 -24.61 -1.82 -12.07
N GLY A 52 -24.22 -0.97 -13.04
CA GLY A 52 -24.26 0.48 -12.98
C GLY A 52 -23.27 1.16 -12.06
N LYS A 53 -22.49 0.41 -11.29
CA LYS A 53 -21.48 0.97 -10.38
C LYS A 53 -20.40 -0.06 -10.00
N VAL A 54 -19.26 0.46 -9.51
CA VAL A 54 -18.25 -0.31 -8.77
C VAL A 54 -17.90 0.43 -7.48
N VAL A 55 -17.75 -0.27 -6.38
CA VAL A 55 -17.38 0.26 -5.07
C VAL A 55 -15.90 -0.06 -4.81
N TRP A 56 -15.08 0.98 -4.79
CA TRP A 56 -13.63 0.86 -4.64
C TRP A 56 -13.17 1.37 -3.26
N TYR A 57 -12.79 0.45 -2.37
CA TYR A 57 -12.15 0.78 -1.10
C TYR A 57 -10.65 0.95 -1.31
N THR A 58 -10.10 2.11 -0.92
CA THR A 58 -8.71 2.42 -1.28
C THR A 58 -7.97 3.26 -0.26
N SER A 59 -6.65 3.06 -0.22
CA SER A 59 -5.70 3.92 0.46
C SER A 59 -4.96 4.89 -0.50
N VAL A 60 -5.35 4.93 -1.76
CA VAL A 60 -4.87 5.94 -2.74
C VAL A 60 -5.32 7.32 -2.30
N ASP A 61 -4.50 8.35 -2.52
CA ASP A 61 -4.88 9.73 -2.20
C ASP A 61 -6.14 10.13 -2.96
N LEU A 62 -7.08 10.79 -2.26
CA LEU A 62 -8.43 11.03 -2.78
C LEU A 62 -8.46 11.71 -4.16
N PRO A 63 -7.68 12.77 -4.42
CA PRO A 63 -7.70 13.43 -5.74
C PRO A 63 -7.29 12.48 -6.89
N LEU A 64 -6.32 11.59 -6.62
CA LEU A 64 -5.91 10.58 -7.61
C LEU A 64 -7.00 9.51 -7.78
N ALA A 65 -7.56 9.00 -6.69
CA ALA A 65 -8.61 7.98 -6.74
C ALA A 65 -9.84 8.46 -7.51
N GLU A 66 -10.27 9.71 -7.26
CA GLU A 66 -11.35 10.35 -8.01
C GLU A 66 -11.00 10.52 -9.49
N LYS A 67 -9.76 10.89 -9.81
CA LYS A 67 -9.33 11.05 -11.20
C LYS A 67 -9.31 9.72 -11.95
N VAL A 68 -8.83 8.64 -11.31
CA VAL A 68 -8.90 7.28 -11.88
C VAL A 68 -10.36 6.86 -12.08
N GLY A 69 -11.22 7.09 -11.08
CA GLY A 69 -12.64 6.81 -11.19
C GLY A 69 -13.29 7.54 -12.36
N LYS A 70 -13.08 8.86 -12.49
CA LYS A 70 -13.61 9.66 -13.59
C LYS A 70 -13.07 9.24 -14.96
N SER A 71 -11.81 8.82 -15.05
CA SER A 71 -11.25 8.29 -16.30
C SER A 71 -11.93 6.99 -16.71
N PHE A 72 -12.22 6.11 -15.74
CA PHE A 72 -13.00 4.90 -15.97
C PHE A 72 -14.43 5.21 -16.41
N GLU A 73 -15.13 6.11 -15.72
CA GLU A 73 -16.51 6.53 -16.05
C GLU A 73 -16.61 7.15 -17.45
N ALA A 74 -15.60 7.91 -17.86
CA ALA A 74 -15.53 8.49 -19.21
C ALA A 74 -15.35 7.41 -20.28
N LYS A 75 -14.56 6.37 -19.99
CA LYS A 75 -14.31 5.25 -20.91
C LYS A 75 -15.50 4.29 -20.98
N TYR A 76 -16.21 4.11 -19.87
CA TYR A 76 -17.33 3.18 -19.74
C TYR A 76 -18.58 3.90 -19.20
N PRO A 77 -19.23 4.76 -20.03
CA PRO A 77 -20.41 5.50 -19.59
C PRO A 77 -21.52 4.57 -19.10
N GLY A 78 -22.18 4.98 -18.02
CA GLY A 78 -23.23 4.20 -17.36
C GLY A 78 -22.75 3.38 -16.16
N ILE A 79 -21.45 3.40 -15.82
CA ILE A 79 -20.91 2.71 -14.65
C ILE A 79 -20.22 3.74 -13.75
N ALA A 80 -20.81 4.02 -12.57
CA ALA A 80 -20.24 4.96 -11.60
C ALA A 80 -19.17 4.31 -10.72
N VAL A 81 -18.10 5.04 -10.39
CA VAL A 81 -17.08 4.58 -9.42
C VAL A 81 -17.35 5.22 -8.06
N ARG A 82 -17.70 4.42 -7.08
CA ARG A 82 -17.82 4.87 -5.69
C ARG A 82 -16.50 4.67 -4.96
N VAL A 83 -15.78 5.77 -4.76
CA VAL A 83 -14.50 5.77 -4.04
C VAL A 83 -14.75 5.89 -2.54
N GLU A 84 -14.35 4.87 -1.78
CA GLU A 84 -14.34 4.87 -0.32
C GLU A 84 -12.87 4.94 0.16
N ARG A 85 -12.38 6.15 0.44
CA ARG A 85 -10.98 6.40 0.76
C ARG A 85 -10.73 6.58 2.24
N THR A 86 -9.82 5.75 2.79
CA THR A 86 -9.23 5.97 4.12
C THR A 86 -7.82 5.37 4.18
N GLY A 87 -7.11 5.42 5.34
CA GLY A 87 -5.83 4.76 5.50
C GLY A 87 -5.94 3.23 5.36
N ALA A 88 -4.87 2.59 4.87
CA ALA A 88 -4.89 1.15 4.55
C ALA A 88 -5.34 0.28 5.73
N GLU A 89 -4.86 0.56 6.94
CA GLU A 89 -5.24 -0.18 8.15
C GLU A 89 -6.74 -0.04 8.45
N ARG A 90 -7.31 1.16 8.24
CA ARG A 90 -8.76 1.38 8.45
C ARG A 90 -9.61 0.70 7.37
N VAL A 91 -9.14 0.67 6.11
CA VAL A 91 -9.78 -0.13 5.04
C VAL A 91 -9.81 -1.60 5.46
N PHE A 92 -8.67 -2.12 5.92
CA PHE A 92 -8.54 -3.51 6.35
C PHE A 92 -9.52 -3.85 7.50
N GLN A 93 -9.53 -3.02 8.53
CA GLN A 93 -10.42 -3.21 9.69
C GLN A 93 -11.90 -3.10 9.31
N ARG A 94 -12.26 -2.12 8.46
CA ARG A 94 -13.63 -1.93 7.99
C ARG A 94 -14.13 -3.15 7.23
N ILE A 95 -13.36 -3.67 6.27
CA ILE A 95 -13.73 -4.88 5.53
C ILE A 95 -13.91 -6.06 6.47
N GLY A 96 -12.99 -6.25 7.44
CA GLY A 96 -13.13 -7.31 8.44
C GLY A 96 -14.41 -7.21 9.27
N GLN A 97 -14.79 -6.00 9.69
CA GLN A 97 -16.02 -5.76 10.44
C GLN A 97 -17.28 -5.98 9.58
N GLU A 98 -17.27 -5.49 8.33
CA GLU A 98 -18.36 -5.67 7.38
C GLU A 98 -18.60 -7.17 7.11
N TYR A 99 -17.55 -7.94 6.82
CA TYR A 99 -17.67 -9.38 6.58
C TYR A 99 -18.11 -10.16 7.83
N ALA A 100 -17.63 -9.78 9.02
CA ALA A 100 -18.09 -10.37 10.27
C ALA A 100 -19.58 -10.11 10.55
N ALA A 101 -20.13 -9.01 10.02
CA ALA A 101 -21.55 -8.66 10.08
C ALA A 101 -22.35 -9.17 8.87
N ASN A 102 -21.76 -10.01 8.00
CA ASN A 102 -22.34 -10.48 6.74
C ASN A 102 -22.76 -9.34 5.80
N ILE A 103 -21.99 -8.23 5.83
CA ILE A 103 -22.14 -7.09 4.93
C ILE A 103 -21.06 -7.19 3.84
N HIS A 104 -21.48 -7.21 2.59
CA HIS A 104 -20.60 -7.29 1.42
C HIS A 104 -20.77 -6.01 0.59
N ALA A 105 -20.07 -4.94 0.98
CA ALA A 105 -20.21 -3.64 0.34
C ALA A 105 -19.08 -3.33 -0.67
N VAL A 106 -17.93 -3.99 -0.53
CA VAL A 106 -16.73 -3.75 -1.35
C VAL A 106 -16.71 -4.64 -2.58
N ASP A 107 -16.43 -4.04 -3.75
CA ASP A 107 -16.17 -4.78 -4.99
C ASP A 107 -14.67 -4.99 -5.21
N VAL A 108 -13.88 -3.91 -5.09
CA VAL A 108 -12.43 -3.90 -5.32
C VAL A 108 -11.76 -3.18 -4.15
N ALA A 109 -10.69 -3.75 -3.62
CA ALA A 109 -9.88 -3.05 -2.64
C ALA A 109 -8.42 -2.89 -3.10
N ASN A 110 -7.85 -1.72 -2.77
CA ASN A 110 -6.43 -1.43 -2.91
C ASN A 110 -5.84 -1.04 -1.56
N SER A 111 -4.71 -1.63 -1.21
CA SER A 111 -4.00 -1.34 0.03
C SER A 111 -2.57 -0.84 -0.25
N SER A 112 -2.02 -0.04 0.66
CA SER A 112 -0.59 0.28 0.73
C SER A 112 0.21 -0.70 1.61
N ASP A 113 -0.42 -1.78 2.02
CA ASP A 113 0.19 -2.92 2.71
C ASP A 113 -0.26 -4.20 2.02
N ALA A 114 0.65 -4.85 1.31
CA ALA A 114 0.37 -6.07 0.57
C ALA A 114 0.01 -7.25 1.50
N ALA A 115 0.39 -7.20 2.79
CA ALA A 115 0.00 -8.18 3.79
C ALA A 115 -1.52 -8.27 3.98
N HIS A 116 -2.26 -7.17 3.78
CA HIS A 116 -3.72 -7.18 3.85
C HIS A 116 -4.33 -8.12 2.81
N LEU A 117 -3.78 -8.12 1.58
CA LEU A 117 -4.25 -9.01 0.50
C LEU A 117 -3.95 -10.48 0.82
N ILE A 118 -2.80 -10.75 1.46
CA ILE A 118 -2.46 -12.10 1.93
C ILE A 118 -3.48 -12.58 2.97
N VAL A 119 -3.86 -11.73 3.93
CA VAL A 119 -4.86 -12.07 4.96
C VAL A 119 -6.23 -12.33 4.31
N TRP A 120 -6.70 -11.46 3.41
CA TRP A 120 -7.97 -11.65 2.72
C TRP A 120 -7.94 -12.90 1.84
N LYS A 121 -6.82 -13.19 1.16
CA LYS A 121 -6.64 -14.44 0.40
C LYS A 121 -6.72 -15.68 1.29
N LYS A 122 -5.98 -15.69 2.42
CA LYS A 122 -6.02 -16.80 3.40
C LYS A 122 -7.42 -17.03 3.99
N ALA A 123 -8.23 -15.97 4.11
CA ALA A 123 -9.61 -16.03 4.55
C ALA A 123 -10.59 -16.37 3.41
N ASP A 124 -10.10 -16.70 2.22
CA ASP A 124 -10.88 -17.03 1.02
C ASP A 124 -11.86 -15.92 0.56
N LEU A 125 -11.51 -14.65 0.82
CA LEU A 125 -12.37 -13.51 0.48
C LEU A 125 -12.10 -12.95 -0.93
N LEU A 126 -10.95 -13.24 -1.54
CA LEU A 126 -10.57 -12.67 -2.84
C LEU A 126 -10.96 -13.58 -4.01
N GLU A 127 -11.47 -12.96 -5.06
CA GLU A 127 -11.78 -13.61 -6.34
C GLU A 127 -10.52 -13.68 -7.22
N PRO A 128 -10.11 -14.88 -7.68
CA PRO A 128 -9.03 -14.99 -8.66
C PRO A 128 -9.45 -14.38 -9.99
N PHE A 129 -8.74 -13.33 -10.40
CA PHE A 129 -9.00 -12.63 -11.65
C PHE A 129 -7.70 -12.04 -12.21
N VAL A 130 -7.34 -12.37 -13.42
CA VAL A 130 -6.11 -11.91 -14.07
C VAL A 130 -6.45 -11.07 -15.29
N PRO A 131 -6.29 -9.71 -15.20
CA PRO A 131 -6.34 -8.84 -16.37
C PRO A 131 -5.29 -9.20 -17.42
N GLU A 132 -5.58 -8.99 -18.71
CA GLU A 132 -4.63 -9.27 -19.80
C GLU A 132 -3.29 -8.53 -19.62
N ASP A 133 -3.32 -7.25 -19.25
CA ASP A 133 -2.11 -6.47 -19.05
C ASP A 133 -1.26 -6.99 -17.88
N VAL A 134 -1.90 -7.49 -16.81
CA VAL A 134 -1.21 -8.16 -15.70
C VAL A 134 -0.53 -9.43 -16.15
N ALA A 135 -1.25 -10.29 -16.91
CA ALA A 135 -0.69 -11.53 -17.43
C ALA A 135 0.52 -11.28 -18.33
N LYS A 136 0.40 -10.30 -19.23
CA LYS A 136 1.34 -10.04 -20.31
C LYS A 136 2.58 -9.26 -19.85
N PHE A 137 2.41 -8.28 -18.95
CA PHE A 137 3.44 -7.29 -18.72
C PHE A 137 4.00 -7.26 -17.28
N TYR A 138 3.26 -7.78 -16.29
CA TYR A 138 3.70 -7.66 -14.90
C TYR A 138 4.67 -8.77 -14.51
N PRO A 139 5.81 -8.46 -13.87
CA PRO A 139 6.74 -9.44 -13.34
C PRO A 139 6.08 -10.37 -12.32
N ALA A 140 6.63 -11.56 -12.14
CA ALA A 140 6.06 -12.57 -11.23
C ALA A 140 5.99 -12.08 -9.77
N GLU A 141 6.97 -11.30 -9.34
CA GLU A 141 7.05 -10.72 -7.98
C GLU A 141 6.00 -9.62 -7.72
N HIS A 142 5.33 -9.13 -8.76
CA HIS A 142 4.30 -8.10 -8.68
C HIS A 142 2.88 -8.61 -8.94
N LYS A 143 2.68 -9.91 -8.97
CA LYS A 143 1.38 -10.58 -9.09
C LYS A 143 1.33 -11.85 -8.26
N ASP A 144 0.16 -12.13 -7.70
CA ASP A 144 -0.05 -13.34 -6.92
C ASP A 144 -0.08 -14.57 -7.82
N VAL A 145 0.48 -15.68 -7.32
CA VAL A 145 0.58 -16.94 -8.08
C VAL A 145 -0.77 -17.55 -8.45
N ASP A 146 -1.81 -17.28 -7.65
CA ASP A 146 -3.18 -17.76 -7.86
C ASP A 146 -4.06 -16.70 -8.55
N GLY A 147 -3.49 -15.54 -8.92
CA GLY A 147 -4.20 -14.48 -9.63
C GLY A 147 -5.20 -13.69 -8.77
N THR A 148 -5.09 -13.71 -7.44
CA THR A 148 -6.06 -13.02 -6.56
C THR A 148 -5.76 -11.53 -6.39
N TYR A 149 -4.52 -11.08 -6.65
CA TYR A 149 -4.15 -9.66 -6.63
C TYR A 149 -2.91 -9.37 -7.49
N ALA A 150 -2.73 -8.12 -7.86
CA ALA A 150 -1.53 -7.63 -8.54
C ALA A 150 -1.18 -6.21 -8.08
N SER A 151 0.08 -5.82 -8.27
CA SER A 151 0.62 -4.52 -7.88
C SER A 151 0.04 -3.40 -8.75
N PHE A 152 -0.94 -2.66 -8.23
CA PHE A 152 -1.54 -1.53 -8.93
C PHE A 152 -0.59 -0.33 -9.02
N ARG A 153 0.23 -0.13 -8.00
CA ARG A 153 1.16 1.00 -7.88
C ARG A 153 2.38 0.62 -7.05
N VAL A 154 3.48 1.33 -7.30
CA VAL A 154 4.74 1.16 -6.57
C VAL A 154 5.31 2.53 -6.21
N TRP A 155 5.99 2.62 -5.08
CA TRP A 155 6.78 3.80 -4.69
C TRP A 155 7.83 3.42 -3.66
N VAL A 156 8.72 4.33 -3.36
CA VAL A 156 9.72 4.14 -2.29
C VAL A 156 9.39 5.04 -1.09
N SER A 157 9.72 4.57 0.09
CA SER A 157 9.74 5.37 1.30
C SER A 157 11.12 6.00 1.46
N VAL A 158 11.19 7.32 1.53
CA VAL A 158 12.43 8.06 1.44
C VAL A 158 12.71 8.92 2.68
N ILE A 159 13.99 9.14 2.97
CA ILE A 159 14.42 10.29 3.77
C ILE A 159 14.12 11.55 2.95
N ALA A 160 13.80 12.65 3.60
CA ALA A 160 13.74 13.94 2.92
C ALA A 160 14.08 15.07 3.90
N TYR A 161 14.43 16.23 3.37
CA TYR A 161 14.76 17.40 4.18
C TYR A 161 14.16 18.68 3.62
N ASN A 162 14.00 19.68 4.50
CA ASN A 162 13.59 21.02 4.11
C ASN A 162 14.85 21.84 3.75
N THR A 163 14.91 22.31 2.51
CA THR A 163 16.10 23.01 1.96
C THR A 163 16.34 24.41 2.54
N ASN A 164 15.34 25.00 3.21
CA ASN A 164 15.52 26.26 3.95
C ASN A 164 16.13 26.03 5.34
N LEU A 165 16.02 24.80 5.89
CA LEU A 165 16.49 24.46 7.23
C LEU A 165 17.78 23.63 7.24
N VAL A 166 18.08 22.95 6.12
CA VAL A 166 19.21 22.05 5.99
C VAL A 166 19.90 22.30 4.64
N LYS A 167 21.18 22.60 4.65
CA LYS A 167 21.98 22.73 3.44
C LYS A 167 22.17 21.35 2.80
N LYS A 168 22.27 21.29 1.49
CA LYS A 168 22.44 20.05 0.72
C LYS A 168 23.63 19.20 1.19
N GLU A 169 24.72 19.83 1.56
CA GLU A 169 25.96 19.19 2.01
C GLU A 169 25.81 18.53 3.38
N GLU A 170 24.90 19.07 4.22
CA GLU A 170 24.62 18.63 5.59
C GLU A 170 23.47 17.63 5.67
N ALA A 171 22.72 17.45 4.55
CA ALA A 171 21.55 16.56 4.51
C ALA A 171 21.97 15.11 4.76
N PRO A 172 21.13 14.33 5.48
CA PRO A 172 21.40 12.91 5.72
C PRO A 172 21.37 12.15 4.39
N LYS A 173 22.33 11.24 4.18
CA LYS A 173 22.43 10.39 2.99
C LYS A 173 22.09 8.93 3.27
N SER A 174 21.96 8.59 4.54
CA SER A 174 21.73 7.24 5.03
C SER A 174 20.77 7.24 6.23
N PHE A 175 20.18 6.10 6.53
CA PHE A 175 19.44 5.95 7.79
C PHE A 175 20.35 6.10 9.01
N ALA A 176 21.62 5.67 8.88
CA ALA A 176 22.61 5.86 9.93
C ALA A 176 22.86 7.34 10.25
N ASP A 177 22.85 8.22 9.26
CA ASP A 177 23.05 9.66 9.46
C ASP A 177 21.93 10.30 10.31
N LEU A 178 20.72 9.73 10.30
CA LEU A 178 19.61 10.20 11.15
C LEU A 178 19.85 9.99 12.65
N LEU A 179 20.85 9.21 13.00
CA LEU A 179 21.24 8.93 14.39
C LEU A 179 22.19 9.98 14.96
N ASP A 180 22.71 10.89 14.12
CA ASP A 180 23.56 12.01 14.57
C ASP A 180 22.78 12.91 15.53
N PRO A 181 23.34 13.26 16.71
CA PRO A 181 22.71 14.16 17.70
C PRO A 181 22.25 15.51 17.15
N LYS A 182 22.84 15.98 16.04
CA LYS A 182 22.41 17.24 15.37
C LYS A 182 20.95 17.22 14.92
N TRP A 183 20.35 16.03 14.74
CA TRP A 183 18.96 15.83 14.32
C TRP A 183 17.97 15.70 15.47
N LYS A 184 18.44 15.74 16.72
CA LYS A 184 17.57 15.63 17.90
C LYS A 184 16.45 16.67 17.86
N SER A 185 15.21 16.23 18.01
CA SER A 185 13.95 17.03 17.93
C SER A 185 13.68 17.67 16.55
N LYS A 186 14.43 17.31 15.49
CA LYS A 186 14.27 17.85 14.13
C LYS A 186 13.66 16.86 13.16
N ILE A 187 13.39 15.63 13.58
CA ILE A 187 12.89 14.54 12.73
C ILE A 187 11.38 14.38 12.90
N VAL A 188 10.69 14.05 11.80
CA VAL A 188 9.30 13.57 11.80
C VAL A 188 9.23 12.19 11.18
N LYS A 189 8.38 11.31 11.71
CA LYS A 189 8.10 9.96 11.21
C LYS A 189 6.66 9.58 11.53
N ALA A 190 6.03 8.80 10.64
CA ALA A 190 4.71 8.26 10.90
C ALA A 190 4.80 6.91 11.66
N HIS A 191 3.69 6.57 12.34
CA HIS A 191 3.58 5.37 13.15
C HIS A 191 3.10 4.16 12.30
N PRO A 192 3.77 2.99 12.39
CA PRO A 192 3.42 1.81 11.58
C PRO A 192 2.03 1.24 11.88
N GLY A 193 1.47 1.48 13.06
CA GLY A 193 0.13 1.01 13.43
C GLY A 193 -1.03 1.70 12.71
N TYR A 194 -0.78 2.81 12.01
CA TYR A 194 -1.82 3.56 11.30
C TYR A 194 -1.63 3.62 9.78
N SER A 195 -0.45 3.26 9.29
CA SER A 195 -0.10 3.39 7.87
C SER A 195 0.55 2.11 7.35
N GLY A 196 -0.06 1.48 6.36
CA GLY A 196 0.50 0.31 5.68
C GLY A 196 1.86 0.60 5.03
N THR A 197 2.05 1.79 4.42
CA THR A 197 3.36 2.24 3.92
C THR A 197 4.43 2.17 5.00
N ILE A 198 4.14 2.74 6.18
CA ILE A 198 5.11 2.81 7.27
C ILE A 198 5.29 1.43 7.93
N MET A 199 4.26 0.59 7.95
CA MET A 199 4.38 -0.80 8.41
C MET A 199 5.36 -1.55 7.52
N THR A 200 5.15 -1.53 6.21
CA THR A 200 6.05 -2.19 5.24
C THR A 200 7.47 -1.63 5.31
N ALA A 201 7.63 -0.29 5.36
CA ALA A 201 8.93 0.34 5.50
C ALA A 201 9.62 -0.05 6.82
N THR A 202 8.89 -0.03 7.95
CA THR A 202 9.44 -0.41 9.26
C THR A 202 9.87 -1.87 9.29
N TYR A 203 9.10 -2.77 8.66
CA TYR A 203 9.50 -4.18 8.53
C TYR A 203 10.80 -4.33 7.74
N GLN A 204 10.90 -3.71 6.56
CA GLN A 204 12.11 -3.80 5.73
C GLN A 204 13.33 -3.21 6.44
N MET A 205 13.18 -2.04 7.05
CA MET A 205 14.26 -1.41 7.83
C MET A 205 14.65 -2.25 9.06
N GLN A 206 13.68 -2.85 9.76
CA GLN A 206 13.97 -3.73 10.91
C GLN A 206 14.71 -4.99 10.46
N ARG A 207 14.35 -5.58 9.33
CA ARG A 207 15.02 -6.74 8.76
C ARG A 207 16.47 -6.42 8.37
N ASP A 208 16.70 -5.30 7.71
CA ASP A 208 17.98 -4.97 7.07
C ASP A 208 18.91 -4.16 7.99
N LEU A 209 18.37 -3.31 8.88
CA LEU A 209 19.14 -2.47 9.81
C LEU A 209 19.09 -2.95 11.26
N GLY A 210 18.12 -3.82 11.58
CA GLY A 210 17.88 -4.32 12.93
C GLY A 210 17.11 -3.35 13.84
N TRP A 211 16.60 -3.87 14.96
CA TRP A 211 15.92 -3.07 15.97
C TRP A 211 16.83 -2.06 16.68
N GLY A 212 18.14 -2.33 16.73
CA GLY A 212 19.11 -1.38 17.28
C GLY A 212 19.13 -0.03 16.58
N TYR A 213 18.76 0.03 15.29
CA TYR A 213 18.54 1.28 14.58
C TYR A 213 17.37 2.07 15.21
N PHE A 214 16.21 1.44 15.40
CA PHE A 214 15.02 2.10 15.98
C PHE A 214 15.22 2.50 17.43
N GLU A 215 15.96 1.72 18.22
CA GLU A 215 16.32 2.06 19.61
C GLU A 215 17.18 3.33 19.71
N LYS A 216 18.10 3.51 18.75
CA LYS A 216 18.88 4.74 18.63
C LYS A 216 18.05 5.90 18.08
N LEU A 217 17.21 5.62 17.08
CA LEU A 217 16.34 6.61 16.45
C LEU A 217 15.31 7.17 17.45
N ALA A 218 14.79 6.35 18.35
CA ALA A 218 13.86 6.80 19.41
C ALA A 218 14.48 7.84 20.34
N LYS A 219 15.82 7.82 20.54
CA LYS A 219 16.54 8.83 21.35
C LYS A 219 16.60 10.21 20.71
N GLN A 220 16.22 10.33 19.44
CA GLN A 220 16.21 11.58 18.68
C GLN A 220 14.99 12.49 19.00
N ASN A 221 14.08 12.07 19.90
CA ASN A 221 12.87 12.84 20.23
C ASN A 221 12.07 13.22 18.97
N ILE A 222 11.63 12.20 18.25
CA ILE A 222 10.97 12.33 16.94
C ILE A 222 9.52 12.80 17.09
N MET A 223 9.08 13.73 16.24
CA MET A 223 7.66 14.00 16.07
C MET A 223 6.98 12.79 15.42
N GLN A 224 6.04 12.17 16.16
CA GLN A 224 5.22 11.08 15.64
C GLN A 224 3.93 11.62 15.03
N VAL A 225 3.56 11.08 13.85
CA VAL A 225 2.31 11.38 13.15
C VAL A 225 1.64 10.08 12.70
N GLN A 226 0.39 10.13 12.27
CA GLN A 226 -0.36 8.91 11.94
C GLN A 226 -0.19 8.46 10.49
N SER A 227 -0.45 9.34 9.54
CA SER A 227 -0.44 9.03 8.11
C SER A 227 0.95 9.17 7.51
N SER A 228 1.31 8.32 6.54
CA SER A 228 2.55 8.47 5.73
C SER A 228 2.57 9.73 4.86
N ALA A 229 1.44 10.41 4.68
CA ALA A 229 1.37 11.71 4.00
C ALA A 229 1.67 12.90 4.93
N ASP A 230 1.68 12.69 6.26
CA ASP A 230 1.93 13.77 7.22
C ASP A 230 3.40 14.18 7.31
N PRO A 231 4.41 13.28 7.33
CA PRO A 231 5.81 13.69 7.38
C PRO A 231 6.19 14.66 6.24
N PRO A 232 5.89 14.40 4.96
CA PRO A 232 6.14 15.35 3.88
C PRO A 232 5.48 16.71 4.10
N LYS A 233 4.24 16.73 4.63
CA LYS A 233 3.52 17.98 4.94
C LYS A 233 4.21 18.77 6.05
N ARG A 234 4.59 18.12 7.17
CA ARG A 234 5.30 18.77 8.27
C ARG A 234 6.65 19.32 7.85
N LEU A 235 7.31 18.58 6.95
CA LEU A 235 8.57 19.01 6.34
C LEU A 235 8.37 20.27 5.48
N ALA A 236 7.37 20.26 4.58
CA ALA A 236 7.06 21.39 3.70
C ALA A 236 6.71 22.66 4.48
N LEU A 237 6.03 22.51 5.62
CA LEU A 237 5.70 23.62 6.53
C LEU A 237 6.88 24.09 7.40
N GLY A 238 8.04 23.42 7.35
CA GLY A 238 9.20 23.76 8.18
C GLY A 238 9.06 23.38 9.65
N GLU A 239 8.05 22.61 10.04
CA GLU A 239 7.86 22.19 11.44
C GLU A 239 8.94 21.21 11.90
N ARG A 240 9.54 20.47 10.96
CA ARG A 240 10.72 19.62 11.15
C ARG A 240 11.67 19.79 9.98
N ALA A 241 12.96 19.60 10.26
CA ALA A 241 14.01 19.74 9.26
C ALA A 241 14.15 18.52 8.37
N VAL A 242 13.85 17.31 8.90
CA VAL A 242 14.06 16.03 8.23
C VAL A 242 12.86 15.11 8.49
N GLN A 243 12.43 14.36 7.47
CA GLN A 243 11.62 13.16 7.66
C GLN A 243 12.51 11.92 7.65
N ALA A 244 12.26 10.97 8.56
CA ALA A 244 13.04 9.75 8.64
C ALA A 244 12.67 8.75 7.52
N ASP A 245 11.39 8.66 7.24
CA ASP A 245 10.79 7.88 6.16
C ASP A 245 9.43 8.46 5.79
N GLY A 246 8.99 8.26 4.57
CA GLY A 246 7.71 8.77 4.07
C GLY A 246 7.62 8.67 2.56
N ASN A 247 6.45 8.98 2.04
CA ASN A 247 6.16 8.80 0.62
C ASN A 247 7.02 9.71 -0.27
N GLU A 248 7.81 9.12 -1.16
CA GLU A 248 8.57 9.82 -2.19
C GLU A 248 7.67 10.75 -3.03
N TYR A 249 6.54 10.23 -3.49
CA TYR A 249 5.65 10.97 -4.38
C TYR A 249 5.05 12.22 -3.73
N ASN A 250 4.78 12.21 -2.42
CA ASN A 250 4.32 13.41 -1.73
C ASN A 250 5.44 14.47 -1.63
N ILE A 251 6.69 14.08 -1.44
CA ILE A 251 7.82 15.03 -1.48
C ILE A 251 7.87 15.73 -2.85
N PHE A 252 7.74 14.96 -3.95
CA PHE A 252 7.72 15.55 -5.28
C PHE A 252 6.50 16.45 -5.53
N GLN A 253 5.31 16.07 -5.04
CA GLN A 253 4.12 16.92 -5.12
C GLN A 253 4.34 18.28 -4.42
N PHE A 254 4.90 18.27 -3.21
CA PHE A 254 5.25 19.51 -2.49
C PHE A 254 6.34 20.31 -3.22
N LYS A 255 7.38 19.66 -3.70
CA LYS A 255 8.44 20.31 -4.48
C LYS A 255 7.90 20.96 -5.76
N GLU A 256 7.07 20.25 -6.52
CA GLU A 256 6.41 20.75 -7.73
C GLU A 256 5.46 21.93 -7.44
N SER A 257 4.91 22.02 -6.24
CA SER A 257 4.11 23.16 -5.77
C SER A 257 4.96 24.31 -5.16
N GLY A 258 6.29 24.23 -5.28
CA GLY A 258 7.21 25.27 -4.80
C GLY A 258 7.64 25.16 -3.34
N SER A 259 7.29 24.08 -2.64
CA SER A 259 7.77 23.87 -1.26
C SER A 259 9.26 23.51 -1.22
N PRO A 260 10.01 23.99 -0.21
CA PRO A 260 11.46 23.79 -0.10
C PRO A 260 11.81 22.39 0.45
N VAL A 261 11.51 21.34 -0.30
CA VAL A 261 11.74 19.96 0.12
C VAL A 261 12.49 19.15 -0.94
N GLU A 262 13.38 18.26 -0.49
CA GLU A 262 14.14 17.35 -1.34
C GLU A 262 14.11 15.92 -0.81
N PRO A 263 13.85 14.90 -1.67
CA PRO A 263 13.98 13.50 -1.30
C PRO A 263 15.45 13.07 -1.29
N VAL A 264 15.75 12.10 -0.44
CA VAL A 264 17.05 11.42 -0.37
C VAL A 264 16.83 9.91 -0.38
N TYR A 265 17.42 9.24 -1.35
CA TYR A 265 17.43 7.78 -1.39
C TYR A 265 18.59 7.27 -0.54
N ALA A 266 18.26 6.52 0.52
CA ALA A 266 19.24 6.07 1.48
C ALA A 266 20.27 5.12 0.86
N THR A 267 21.54 5.28 1.24
CA THR A 267 22.65 4.44 0.72
C THR A 267 22.51 2.96 1.09
N GLU A 268 21.85 2.64 2.19
CA GLU A 268 21.50 1.27 2.58
C GLU A 268 20.46 0.65 1.65
N GLY A 269 19.65 1.47 1.01
CA GLY A 269 18.48 1.16 0.19
C GLY A 269 17.22 1.78 0.80
N SER A 270 16.36 2.30 -0.06
CA SER A 270 15.06 2.86 0.35
C SER A 270 14.00 1.76 0.40
N PRO A 271 13.13 1.70 1.43
CA PRO A 271 12.07 0.71 1.48
C PRO A 271 11.16 0.78 0.25
N LEU A 272 10.96 -0.37 -0.40
CA LEU A 272 10.07 -0.53 -1.55
C LEU A 272 8.65 -0.80 -1.04
N ILE A 273 7.71 0.00 -1.49
CA ILE A 273 6.30 -0.16 -1.14
C ILE A 273 5.51 -0.58 -2.37
N VAL A 274 4.77 -1.66 -2.23
CA VAL A 274 3.89 -2.19 -3.25
C VAL A 274 2.45 -2.02 -2.80
N GLY A 275 1.62 -1.43 -3.64
CA GLY A 275 0.20 -1.23 -3.39
C GLY A 275 -0.65 -2.11 -4.30
N PRO A 276 -0.92 -3.37 -3.92
CA PRO A 276 -1.73 -4.25 -4.73
C PRO A 276 -3.21 -3.91 -4.68
N THR A 277 -3.93 -4.41 -5.68
CA THR A 277 -5.39 -4.43 -5.74
C THR A 277 -5.90 -5.84 -5.94
N GLY A 278 -7.06 -6.14 -5.36
CA GLY A 278 -7.77 -7.40 -5.50
C GLY A 278 -9.28 -7.20 -5.51
N MET A 279 -9.99 -8.14 -6.10
CA MET A 279 -11.45 -8.20 -6.13
C MET A 279 -11.96 -9.11 -5.02
N PHE A 280 -13.16 -8.84 -4.53
CA PHE A 280 -13.81 -9.69 -3.52
C PHE A 280 -14.76 -10.68 -4.17
N LYS A 281 -14.79 -11.94 -3.64
CA LYS A 281 -15.69 -13.00 -4.13
C LYS A 281 -17.16 -12.64 -3.97
N ALA A 282 -17.50 -11.99 -2.86
CA ALA A 282 -18.86 -11.55 -2.56
C ALA A 282 -19.15 -10.13 -3.04
N ALA A 283 -18.41 -9.66 -4.05
CA ALA A 283 -18.61 -8.33 -4.64
C ALA A 283 -20.05 -8.16 -5.14
N PRO A 284 -20.79 -7.10 -4.72
CA PRO A 284 -22.15 -6.84 -5.20
C PRO A 284 -22.21 -6.57 -6.71
N ASN A 285 -21.11 -6.08 -7.31
CA ASN A 285 -21.04 -5.70 -8.71
C ASN A 285 -19.85 -6.40 -9.41
N PRO A 286 -19.88 -7.74 -9.56
CA PRO A 286 -18.71 -8.53 -9.97
C PRO A 286 -18.23 -8.23 -11.40
N ASN A 287 -19.11 -7.88 -12.33
CA ASN A 287 -18.71 -7.55 -13.69
C ASN A 287 -18.11 -6.15 -13.79
N ALA A 288 -18.66 -5.18 -13.06
CA ALA A 288 -18.08 -3.84 -12.94
C ALA A 288 -16.73 -3.90 -12.21
N ALA A 289 -16.57 -4.76 -11.20
CA ALA A 289 -15.31 -5.01 -10.53
C ALA A 289 -14.24 -5.57 -11.48
N LYS A 290 -14.58 -6.58 -12.31
CA LYS A 290 -13.68 -7.13 -13.36
C LYS A 290 -13.26 -6.06 -14.35
N LEU A 291 -14.22 -5.27 -14.83
CA LEU A 291 -13.97 -4.22 -15.81
C LEU A 291 -13.09 -3.10 -15.20
N PHE A 292 -13.36 -2.67 -13.97
CA PHE A 292 -12.58 -1.65 -13.27
C PHE A 292 -11.16 -2.15 -12.94
N THR A 293 -11.02 -3.42 -12.51
CA THR A 293 -9.70 -4.02 -12.27
C THR A 293 -8.92 -4.10 -13.57
N SER A 294 -9.53 -4.55 -14.69
CA SER A 294 -8.85 -4.56 -16.00
C SER A 294 -8.42 -3.16 -16.43
N PHE A 295 -9.29 -2.15 -16.29
CA PHE A 295 -8.94 -0.76 -16.58
C PHE A 295 -7.78 -0.27 -15.76
N SER A 296 -7.73 -0.59 -14.47
CA SER A 296 -6.70 -0.13 -13.53
C SER A 296 -5.29 -0.52 -13.94
N PHE A 297 -5.13 -1.59 -14.72
CA PHE A 297 -3.84 -2.08 -15.21
C PHE A 297 -3.53 -1.70 -16.65
N THR A 298 -4.41 -0.96 -17.35
CA THR A 298 -4.13 -0.45 -18.69
C THR A 298 -3.02 0.61 -18.67
N PRO A 299 -2.27 0.79 -19.78
CA PRO A 299 -1.28 1.88 -19.89
C PRO A 299 -1.85 3.25 -19.56
N GLU A 300 -3.12 3.51 -19.95
CA GLU A 300 -3.84 4.75 -19.67
C GLU A 300 -3.98 5.02 -18.18
N ALA A 301 -4.52 4.07 -17.43
CA ALA A 301 -4.71 4.19 -15.99
C ALA A 301 -3.36 4.24 -15.24
N GLN A 302 -2.39 3.44 -15.69
CA GLN A 302 -1.06 3.39 -15.13
C GLN A 302 -0.26 4.67 -15.39
N GLN A 303 -0.42 5.31 -16.56
CA GLN A 303 0.17 6.63 -16.82
C GLN A 303 -0.48 7.71 -15.95
N LEU A 304 -1.79 7.62 -15.72
CA LEU A 304 -2.52 8.56 -14.87
C LEU A 304 -2.01 8.53 -13.42
N ILE A 305 -1.71 7.36 -12.85
CA ILE A 305 -1.15 7.29 -11.48
C ILE A 305 0.26 7.89 -11.39
N ILE A 306 1.02 7.88 -12.48
CA ILE A 306 2.33 8.55 -12.55
C ILE A 306 2.15 10.07 -12.65
N ASP A 307 1.36 10.54 -13.62
CA ASP A 307 1.26 11.95 -13.96
C ASP A 307 0.56 12.77 -12.86
N VAL A 308 -0.53 12.24 -12.32
CA VAL A 308 -1.33 12.89 -11.27
C VAL A 308 -0.85 12.53 -9.87
N GLY A 309 -0.64 11.24 -9.62
CA GLY A 309 -0.28 10.74 -8.29
C GLY A 309 1.21 10.88 -7.97
N GLY A 310 2.06 11.02 -8.98
CA GLY A 310 3.49 10.98 -8.79
C GLY A 310 4.03 9.61 -8.35
N LEU A 311 3.22 8.58 -8.46
CA LEU A 311 3.57 7.21 -8.14
C LEU A 311 4.42 6.58 -9.26
N ARG A 312 4.81 5.34 -9.08
CA ARG A 312 5.54 4.56 -10.08
C ARG A 312 4.68 3.37 -10.53
N SER A 313 4.91 2.91 -11.74
CA SER A 313 4.19 1.79 -12.35
C SER A 313 5.16 0.69 -12.76
N MET A 314 4.68 -0.57 -12.75
CA MET A 314 5.38 -1.70 -13.34
C MET A 314 5.00 -1.95 -14.79
N HIS A 315 4.06 -1.17 -15.34
CA HIS A 315 3.63 -1.34 -16.71
C HIS A 315 4.66 -0.77 -17.70
N PRO A 316 5.24 -1.57 -18.62
CA PRO A 316 6.40 -1.15 -19.45
C PRO A 316 6.06 -0.09 -20.49
N GLN A 317 4.79 0.13 -20.79
CA GLN A 317 4.34 1.16 -21.74
C GLN A 317 4.11 2.53 -21.09
N THR A 318 4.41 2.69 -19.79
CA THR A 318 4.34 3.97 -19.10
C THR A 318 5.68 4.70 -19.13
N LYS A 319 5.62 6.01 -18.96
CA LYS A 319 6.80 6.87 -18.88
C LYS A 319 6.92 7.45 -17.48
N GLU A 320 8.09 7.33 -16.88
CA GLU A 320 8.36 7.96 -15.59
C GLU A 320 8.31 9.49 -15.72
N LYS A 321 7.92 10.15 -14.62
CA LYS A 321 7.83 11.61 -14.59
C LYS A 321 9.21 12.24 -14.72
N PRO A 322 9.43 13.24 -15.61
CA PRO A 322 10.72 13.91 -15.78
C PRO A 322 11.24 14.54 -14.49
N GLY A 323 12.55 14.66 -14.37
CA GLY A 323 13.21 15.32 -13.22
C GLY A 323 13.30 14.47 -11.95
N ARG A 324 12.93 13.19 -12.02
CA ARG A 324 13.06 12.22 -10.91
C ARG A 324 14.14 11.20 -11.24
N THR A 325 14.78 10.67 -10.20
CA THR A 325 15.68 9.52 -10.36
C THR A 325 14.91 8.35 -10.96
N PRO A 326 15.35 7.76 -12.08
CA PRO A 326 14.70 6.58 -12.65
C PRO A 326 14.60 5.44 -11.63
N PHE A 327 13.47 4.72 -11.62
CA PHE A 327 13.24 3.69 -10.61
C PHE A 327 14.33 2.60 -10.63
N LYS A 328 14.82 2.24 -11.81
CA LYS A 328 15.91 1.26 -12.00
C LYS A 328 17.24 1.67 -11.36
N ASP A 329 17.44 2.99 -11.13
CA ASP A 329 18.67 3.55 -10.56
C ASP A 329 18.56 3.75 -9.03
N ILE A 330 17.41 3.45 -8.43
CA ILE A 330 17.19 3.54 -6.99
C ILE A 330 17.52 2.19 -6.36
N LYS A 331 18.46 2.20 -5.42
CA LYS A 331 18.69 1.04 -4.55
C LYS A 331 17.50 0.89 -3.61
N THR A 332 16.80 -0.23 -3.71
CA THR A 332 15.65 -0.54 -2.85
C THR A 332 15.93 -1.67 -1.89
N MET A 333 15.27 -1.66 -0.73
CA MET A 333 15.14 -2.83 0.11
C MET A 333 14.17 -3.81 -0.55
N LYS A 334 14.35 -5.12 -0.31
CA LYS A 334 13.50 -6.15 -0.90
C LYS A 334 12.11 -6.14 -0.27
N ASP A 335 11.07 -6.15 -1.10
CA ASP A 335 9.69 -6.35 -0.63
C ASP A 335 9.47 -7.79 -0.13
N ASP A 336 8.70 -7.92 0.96
CA ASP A 336 8.38 -9.21 1.59
C ASP A 336 7.04 -9.11 2.33
N PRO A 337 5.92 -9.15 1.61
CA PRO A 337 4.59 -9.03 2.20
C PRO A 337 4.26 -10.12 3.22
N ALA A 338 4.77 -11.35 3.00
CA ALA A 338 4.57 -12.45 3.93
C ALA A 338 5.30 -12.21 5.26
N GLY A 339 6.50 -11.64 5.19
CA GLY A 339 7.24 -11.22 6.38
C GLY A 339 6.54 -10.08 7.11
N VAL A 340 5.96 -9.11 6.40
CA VAL A 340 5.14 -8.04 7.00
C VAL A 340 3.94 -8.65 7.72
N GLU A 341 3.17 -9.52 7.07
CA GLU A 341 2.00 -10.18 7.65
C GLU A 341 2.35 -10.91 8.95
N LYS A 342 3.41 -11.69 8.92
CA LYS A 342 3.86 -12.49 10.09
C LYS A 342 4.30 -11.62 11.28
N ASN A 343 4.89 -10.44 11.03
CA ASN A 343 5.54 -9.62 12.06
C ASN A 343 4.76 -8.37 12.44
N ALA A 344 3.62 -8.07 11.79
CA ALA A 344 2.90 -6.80 11.95
C ALA A 344 2.57 -6.46 13.42
N GLU A 345 2.03 -7.40 14.19
CA GLU A 345 1.65 -7.17 15.59
C GLU A 345 2.89 -6.96 16.49
N GLN A 346 3.96 -7.71 16.24
CA GLN A 346 5.23 -7.52 16.95
C GLN A 346 5.82 -6.14 16.67
N ILE A 347 5.78 -5.71 15.40
CA ILE A 347 6.27 -4.39 14.98
C ILE A 347 5.48 -3.30 15.69
N LYS A 348 4.13 -3.34 15.64
CA LYS A 348 3.26 -2.37 16.32
C LYS A 348 3.61 -2.26 17.81
N SER A 349 3.61 -3.39 18.50
CA SER A 349 3.87 -3.46 19.95
C SER A 349 5.28 -2.96 20.31
N ARG A 350 6.31 -3.38 19.57
CA ARG A 350 7.69 -2.97 19.86
C ARG A 350 7.93 -1.51 19.51
N TYR A 351 7.39 -1.02 18.40
CA TYR A 351 7.48 0.37 17.99
C TYR A 351 6.84 1.30 19.02
N THR A 352 5.58 1.01 19.43
CA THR A 352 4.87 1.76 20.48
C THR A 352 5.68 1.87 21.76
N ARG A 353 6.28 0.77 22.23
CA ARG A 353 7.12 0.79 23.42
C ARG A 353 8.39 1.63 23.26
N LEU A 354 9.06 1.54 22.12
CA LEU A 354 10.31 2.28 21.88
C LEU A 354 10.10 3.79 21.75
N PHE A 355 9.02 4.20 21.10
CA PHE A 355 8.74 5.61 20.84
C PHE A 355 7.76 6.23 21.85
N HIS A 356 7.24 5.46 22.82
CA HIS A 356 6.27 5.89 23.84
C HIS A 356 4.99 6.51 23.26
N VAL A 357 4.39 5.87 22.23
CA VAL A 357 3.24 6.37 21.47
C VAL A 357 2.14 5.31 21.30
#